data_e656247e2dd74929fa4a88b0deb7dec2
#
_entry.id   e656247e2dd74929fa4a88b0deb7dec2
#
_cell.length_a   1.000
_cell.length_b   1.000
_cell.length_c   1.000
_cell.angle_alpha   90.00
_cell.angle_beta   90.00
_cell.angle_gamma   90.00
#
_symmetry.space_group_name_H-M   'P 1'
#
loop_
_entity.id
_entity.type
_entity.pdbx_description
1 polymer ?
#
loop_
_entity_poly.entity_id
_entity_poly.type
_entity_poly.pdbx_seq_one_letter_code
_entity_poly.pdbx_strand_id
1 'polypeptide(L)'
;FEGREGYMNVGEAPGITPERNEFITNPAHKELDMLFLFDHVSIDQSPESKWDTHAFVPKKLQDRMSRQQEAVRNAGWASLFFCNHDQPRVVSRWGNDSDRESRELSAKAFGMLLHMHRGTPYIYEGEELGMTNAHFTELGQYRDLEAINAYRQRVEEARCQSSESMMAALALIGRDNSRTPMQWDA
;
A
#
# COMPACT_ATOMS: atom_id res chain seq x y z
N PHE A 1 16.74 24.15 3.39
CA PHE A 1 17.53 23.30 4.33
C PHE A 1 19.04 23.39 4.07
N GLU A 2 19.47 24.17 3.09
CA GLU A 2 20.87 24.35 2.76
C GLU A 2 21.67 24.80 4.00
N GLY A 3 22.80 24.15 4.28
CA GLY A 3 23.64 24.41 5.46
C GLY A 3 23.16 23.83 6.79
N ARG A 4 22.10 23.03 6.82
CA ARG A 4 21.68 22.27 8.02
C ARG A 4 22.20 20.84 7.95
N GLU A 5 22.68 20.34 9.06
CA GLU A 5 23.11 18.96 9.22
C GLU A 5 22.11 18.18 10.10
N GLY A 6 22.08 16.86 9.95
CA GLY A 6 21.30 15.98 10.81
C GLY A 6 19.79 15.93 10.52
N TYR A 7 19.34 16.34 9.35
CA TYR A 7 17.97 16.15 8.89
C TYR A 7 17.89 15.09 7.79
N MET A 8 16.72 14.50 7.62
CA MET A 8 16.39 13.54 6.58
C MET A 8 15.11 13.97 5.87
N ASN A 9 15.15 13.96 4.54
CA ASN A 9 14.02 14.28 3.69
C ASN A 9 13.42 13.00 3.09
N VAL A 10 12.14 12.80 3.29
CA VAL A 10 11.38 11.69 2.68
C VAL A 10 10.29 12.25 1.81
N GLY A 11 10.27 11.88 0.54
CA GLY A 11 9.27 12.32 -0.42
C GLY A 11 8.19 11.27 -0.65
N GLU A 12 6.99 11.73 -1.01
CA GLU A 12 5.91 10.92 -1.53
C GLU A 12 5.62 11.36 -2.95
N ALA A 13 5.70 10.43 -3.92
CA ALA A 13 5.56 10.76 -5.33
C ALA A 13 4.83 9.67 -6.12
N PRO A 14 3.49 9.65 -6.06
CA PRO A 14 2.70 8.78 -6.92
C PRO A 14 3.02 9.03 -8.41
N GLY A 15 3.23 7.93 -9.16
CA GLY A 15 3.54 8.01 -10.59
C GLY A 15 5.02 8.21 -10.96
N ILE A 16 5.90 8.39 -9.99
CA ILE A 16 7.35 8.38 -10.24
C ILE A 16 7.82 6.96 -10.55
N THR A 17 8.70 6.84 -11.55
CA THR A 17 9.32 5.55 -11.88
C THR A 17 10.50 5.22 -10.96
N PRO A 18 10.85 3.91 -10.80
CA PRO A 18 12.02 3.52 -10.02
C PRO A 18 13.33 4.16 -10.49
N GLU A 19 13.50 4.35 -11.80
CA GLU A 19 14.70 4.99 -12.38
C GLU A 19 14.77 6.48 -12.02
N ARG A 20 13.60 7.15 -11.95
CA ARG A 20 13.54 8.55 -11.51
C ARG A 20 13.77 8.67 -10.00
N ASN A 21 13.33 7.67 -9.22
CA ASN A 21 13.66 7.58 -7.79
C ASN A 21 15.17 7.51 -7.58
N GLU A 22 15.88 6.66 -8.33
CA GLU A 22 17.35 6.59 -8.25
C GLU A 22 17.98 7.96 -8.44
N PHE A 23 17.59 8.69 -9.49
CA PHE A 23 18.11 10.04 -9.77
C PHE A 23 17.87 11.01 -8.60
N ILE A 24 16.64 11.06 -8.08
CA ILE A 24 16.23 11.98 -7.00
C ILE A 24 16.97 11.69 -5.69
N THR A 25 17.13 10.39 -5.37
CA THR A 25 17.74 9.95 -4.11
C THR A 25 19.22 9.65 -4.20
N ASN A 26 19.83 9.86 -5.37
CA ASN A 26 21.26 9.70 -5.56
C ASN A 26 22.03 10.80 -4.79
N PRO A 27 22.99 10.44 -3.93
CA PRO A 27 23.79 11.41 -3.18
C PRO A 27 24.48 12.48 -4.03
N ALA A 28 24.73 12.19 -5.32
CA ALA A 28 25.32 13.14 -6.25
C ALA A 28 24.36 14.32 -6.60
N HIS A 29 23.04 14.08 -6.56
CA HIS A 29 22.03 15.10 -6.85
C HIS A 29 21.46 15.76 -5.59
N LYS A 30 21.36 15.01 -4.48
CA LYS A 30 20.90 15.47 -3.16
C LYS A 30 19.54 16.17 -3.16
N GLU A 31 18.59 15.69 -3.97
CA GLU A 31 17.23 16.25 -3.98
C GLU A 31 16.44 15.77 -2.76
N LEU A 32 16.41 14.44 -2.50
CA LEU A 32 15.80 13.81 -1.35
C LEU A 32 16.70 12.67 -0.85
N ASP A 33 16.57 12.32 0.43
CA ASP A 33 17.27 11.17 0.99
C ASP A 33 16.63 9.85 0.59
N MET A 34 15.29 9.81 0.53
CA MET A 34 14.52 8.66 0.06
C MET A 34 13.14 9.06 -0.44
N LEU A 35 12.49 8.16 -1.18
CA LEU A 35 11.22 8.41 -1.84
C LEU A 35 10.32 7.17 -1.77
N PHE A 36 9.03 7.38 -1.44
CA PHE A 36 8.00 6.37 -1.56
C PHE A 36 7.57 6.19 -3.01
N LEU A 37 7.63 4.94 -3.50
CA LEU A 37 7.12 4.54 -4.80
C LEU A 37 5.78 3.80 -4.65
N PHE A 38 4.87 4.02 -5.59
CA PHE A 38 3.51 3.51 -5.53
C PHE A 38 3.19 2.49 -6.64
N ASP A 39 4.16 2.07 -7.44
CA ASP A 39 3.95 1.17 -8.56
C ASP A 39 3.54 -0.26 -8.14
N HIS A 40 3.82 -0.66 -6.90
CA HIS A 40 3.38 -1.95 -6.36
C HIS A 40 1.95 -1.92 -5.80
N VAL A 41 1.41 -0.77 -5.39
CA VAL A 41 0.08 -0.70 -4.73
C VAL A 41 -1.10 -0.84 -5.69
N SER A 42 -0.87 -0.89 -7.00
CA SER A 42 -1.91 -1.02 -8.03
C SER A 42 -1.90 -2.37 -8.76
N ILE A 43 -1.11 -3.35 -8.30
CA ILE A 43 -0.91 -4.63 -9.02
C ILE A 43 -2.15 -5.52 -9.10
N ASP A 44 -3.13 -5.30 -8.23
CA ASP A 44 -4.40 -5.99 -8.14
C ASP A 44 -5.60 -5.11 -8.56
N GLN A 45 -5.31 -4.04 -9.28
CA GLN A 45 -6.30 -3.06 -9.76
C GLN A 45 -6.27 -2.95 -11.28
N SER A 46 -7.43 -2.55 -11.87
CA SER A 46 -7.49 -2.18 -13.28
C SER A 46 -6.85 -0.80 -13.51
N PRO A 47 -6.24 -0.56 -14.69
CA PRO A 47 -5.75 0.77 -15.06
C PRO A 47 -6.86 1.84 -15.10
N GLU A 48 -8.10 1.45 -15.37
CA GLU A 48 -9.24 2.34 -15.51
C GLU A 48 -9.83 2.76 -14.16
N SER A 49 -9.74 1.86 -13.17
CA SER A 49 -10.31 2.13 -11.84
C SER A 49 -9.72 1.22 -10.77
N LYS A 50 -9.31 1.79 -9.67
CA LYS A 50 -8.87 0.99 -8.50
C LYS A 50 -9.97 0.09 -7.93
N TRP A 51 -11.24 0.44 -8.16
CA TRP A 51 -12.40 -0.32 -7.68
C TRP A 51 -12.71 -1.57 -8.52
N ASP A 52 -12.05 -1.72 -9.66
CA ASP A 52 -12.08 -2.93 -10.48
C ASP A 52 -10.91 -3.83 -10.07
N THR A 53 -11.13 -4.58 -8.99
CA THR A 53 -10.08 -5.38 -8.33
C THR A 53 -9.91 -6.74 -9.00
N HIS A 54 -8.69 -7.25 -8.97
CA HIS A 54 -8.32 -8.57 -9.48
C HIS A 54 -7.64 -9.40 -8.38
N ALA A 55 -7.61 -10.71 -8.56
CA ALA A 55 -6.88 -11.58 -7.66
C ALA A 55 -5.40 -11.21 -7.59
N PHE A 56 -4.85 -11.26 -6.39
CA PHE A 56 -3.42 -11.04 -6.17
C PHE A 56 -2.58 -12.08 -6.91
N VAL A 57 -1.59 -11.60 -7.64
CA VAL A 57 -0.62 -12.43 -8.37
C VAL A 57 0.78 -12.14 -7.82
N PRO A 58 1.37 -13.06 -7.02
CA PRO A 58 2.67 -12.83 -6.37
C PRO A 58 3.78 -12.43 -7.34
N LYS A 59 3.75 -12.96 -8.56
CA LYS A 59 4.72 -12.61 -9.60
C LYS A 59 4.70 -11.12 -9.96
N LYS A 60 3.53 -10.48 -9.96
CA LYS A 60 3.43 -9.04 -10.21
C LYS A 60 4.13 -8.23 -9.11
N LEU A 61 3.94 -8.61 -7.84
CA LEU A 61 4.64 -7.98 -6.72
C LEU A 61 6.15 -8.17 -6.83
N GLN A 62 6.60 -9.40 -7.08
CA GLN A 62 8.01 -9.72 -7.30
C GLN A 62 8.62 -8.83 -8.40
N ASP A 63 7.95 -8.68 -9.54
CA ASP A 63 8.46 -7.89 -10.66
C ASP A 63 8.58 -6.41 -10.29
N ARG A 64 7.60 -5.83 -9.58
CA ARG A 64 7.66 -4.45 -9.11
C ARG A 64 8.78 -4.23 -8.10
N MET A 65 8.86 -5.09 -7.08
CA MET A 65 9.91 -5.01 -6.06
C MET A 65 11.30 -5.20 -6.67
N SER A 66 11.48 -6.17 -7.58
CA SER A 66 12.76 -6.39 -8.28
C SER A 66 13.19 -5.17 -9.09
N ARG A 67 12.26 -4.54 -9.81
CA ARG A 67 12.56 -3.32 -10.57
C ARG A 67 12.96 -2.15 -9.67
N GLN A 68 12.28 -1.98 -8.53
CA GLN A 68 12.65 -0.96 -7.54
C GLN A 68 14.06 -1.22 -6.99
N GLN A 69 14.39 -2.47 -6.64
CA GLN A 69 15.69 -2.85 -6.11
C GLN A 69 16.81 -2.69 -7.15
N GLU A 70 16.54 -3.04 -8.39
CA GLU A 70 17.51 -2.89 -9.49
C GLU A 70 17.83 -1.41 -9.74
N ALA A 71 16.82 -0.55 -9.72
CA ALA A 71 17.00 0.89 -9.92
C ALA A 71 17.92 1.53 -8.87
N VAL A 72 17.80 1.13 -7.60
CA VAL A 72 18.63 1.69 -6.52
C VAL A 72 19.86 0.84 -6.18
N ARG A 73 20.20 -0.16 -7.01
CA ARG A 73 21.29 -1.09 -6.73
C ARG A 73 22.65 -0.42 -6.51
N ASN A 74 22.98 0.54 -7.33
CA ASN A 74 24.28 1.20 -7.30
C ASN A 74 24.27 2.54 -6.56
N ALA A 75 23.16 3.27 -6.64
CA ALA A 75 22.97 4.57 -5.99
C ALA A 75 21.51 4.80 -5.69
N GLY A 76 21.22 5.83 -4.87
CA GLY A 76 19.86 6.10 -4.42
C GLY A 76 19.40 5.21 -3.27
N TRP A 77 18.19 5.48 -2.77
CA TRP A 77 17.62 4.77 -1.64
C TRP A 77 16.09 4.66 -1.76
N ALA A 78 15.53 3.54 -1.33
CA ALA A 78 14.10 3.29 -1.39
C ALA A 78 13.44 3.43 -0.01
N SER A 79 12.25 4.00 0.03
CA SER A 79 11.31 3.84 1.15
C SER A 79 10.42 2.64 0.85
N LEU A 80 10.44 1.64 1.72
CA LEU A 80 9.75 0.37 1.53
C LEU A 80 8.51 0.34 2.42
N PHE A 81 7.34 -0.02 1.88
CA PHE A 81 6.10 -0.15 2.63
C PHE A 81 5.13 -1.09 1.92
N PHE A 82 4.20 -1.68 2.67
CA PHE A 82 3.02 -2.37 2.15
C PHE A 82 1.72 -1.76 2.65
N CYS A 83 1.72 -1.23 3.87
CA CYS A 83 0.58 -0.57 4.48
C CYS A 83 0.88 0.91 4.72
N ASN A 84 -0.16 1.74 4.67
CA ASN A 84 -0.17 3.11 5.16
C ASN A 84 -1.62 3.56 5.40
N HIS A 85 -1.83 4.82 5.76
CA HIS A 85 -3.16 5.40 5.99
C HIS A 85 -4.03 5.49 4.72
N ASP A 86 -3.47 5.27 3.53
CA ASP A 86 -4.17 5.28 2.24
C ASP A 86 -4.22 3.91 1.54
N GLN A 87 -3.62 2.88 2.14
CA GLN A 87 -3.63 1.51 1.63
C GLN A 87 -4.24 0.56 2.65
N PRO A 88 -5.01 -0.43 2.23
CA PRO A 88 -5.58 -1.43 3.13
C PRO A 88 -4.49 -2.28 3.78
N ARG A 89 -4.85 -3.05 4.78
CA ARG A 89 -3.95 -3.98 5.46
C ARG A 89 -3.47 -5.07 4.50
N VAL A 90 -2.16 -5.22 4.37
CA VAL A 90 -1.54 -6.15 3.40
C VAL A 90 -1.94 -7.60 3.63
N VAL A 91 -2.13 -8.00 4.89
CA VAL A 91 -2.52 -9.36 5.26
C VAL A 91 -3.90 -9.72 4.67
N SER A 92 -4.87 -8.81 4.75
CA SER A 92 -6.20 -9.01 4.15
C SER A 92 -6.21 -8.85 2.65
N ARG A 93 -5.36 -7.96 2.11
CA ARG A 93 -5.35 -7.65 0.68
C ARG A 93 -4.66 -8.72 -0.16
N TRP A 94 -3.48 -9.16 0.26
CA TRP A 94 -2.60 -10.05 -0.52
C TRP A 94 -2.24 -11.33 0.20
N GLY A 95 -2.53 -11.44 1.50
CA GLY A 95 -2.30 -12.63 2.31
C GLY A 95 -3.56 -13.47 2.49
N ASN A 96 -3.60 -14.15 3.61
CA ASN A 96 -4.74 -14.93 4.05
C ASN A 96 -5.00 -14.62 5.54
N ASP A 97 -6.17 -14.05 5.83
CA ASP A 97 -6.64 -13.71 7.17
C ASP A 97 -7.86 -14.54 7.61
N SER A 98 -8.14 -15.65 6.92
CA SER A 98 -9.30 -16.51 7.18
C SER A 98 -9.27 -17.18 8.56
N ASP A 99 -8.09 -17.35 9.13
CA ASP A 99 -7.87 -17.89 10.46
C ASP A 99 -6.60 -17.29 11.08
N ARG A 100 -6.42 -17.50 12.38
CA ARG A 100 -5.28 -16.93 13.12
C ARG A 100 -3.92 -17.38 12.59
N GLU A 101 -3.76 -18.67 12.29
CA GLU A 101 -2.49 -19.22 11.83
C GLU A 101 -2.11 -18.68 10.46
N SER A 102 -3.05 -18.69 9.51
CA SER A 102 -2.88 -18.13 8.17
C SER A 102 -2.55 -16.64 8.22
N ARG A 103 -3.22 -15.88 9.09
CA ARG A 103 -2.96 -14.46 9.31
C ARG A 103 -1.54 -14.22 9.82
N GLU A 104 -1.11 -14.96 10.85
CA GLU A 104 0.23 -14.82 11.43
C GLU A 104 1.32 -15.19 10.43
N LEU A 105 1.12 -16.25 9.63
CA LEU A 105 2.05 -16.66 8.57
C LEU A 105 2.13 -15.60 7.47
N SER A 106 1.00 -15.06 7.05
CA SER A 106 0.94 -13.96 6.06
C SER A 106 1.68 -12.72 6.56
N ALA A 107 1.42 -12.29 7.80
CA ALA A 107 2.09 -11.13 8.39
C ALA A 107 3.62 -11.32 8.45
N LYS A 108 4.07 -12.50 8.89
CA LYS A 108 5.51 -12.84 8.92
C LYS A 108 6.13 -12.86 7.52
N ALA A 109 5.43 -13.39 6.53
CA ALA A 109 5.91 -13.44 5.15
C ALA A 109 6.08 -12.04 4.56
N PHE A 110 5.10 -11.14 4.73
CA PHE A 110 5.21 -9.76 4.27
C PHE A 110 6.25 -8.96 5.07
N GLY A 111 6.33 -9.17 6.38
CA GLY A 111 7.39 -8.58 7.22
C GLY A 111 8.78 -9.00 6.75
N MET A 112 9.01 -10.28 6.49
CA MET A 112 10.27 -10.76 5.91
C MET A 112 10.55 -10.13 4.55
N LEU A 113 9.57 -10.15 3.65
CA LEU A 113 9.72 -9.58 2.31
C LEU A 113 10.11 -8.09 2.38
N LEU A 114 9.46 -7.32 3.24
CA LEU A 114 9.76 -5.90 3.42
C LEU A 114 11.19 -5.66 3.93
N HIS A 115 11.63 -6.40 4.95
CA HIS A 115 12.92 -6.19 5.61
C HIS A 115 14.12 -6.79 4.86
N MET A 116 13.90 -7.72 3.92
CA MET A 116 14.97 -8.34 3.13
C MET A 116 15.37 -7.54 1.89
N HIS A 117 14.71 -6.42 1.62
CA HIS A 117 15.03 -5.52 0.52
C HIS A 117 15.95 -4.37 0.97
N ARG A 118 16.76 -3.88 0.04
CA ARG A 118 17.58 -2.67 0.28
C ARG A 118 16.70 -1.44 0.29
N GLY A 119 16.69 -0.73 1.43
CA GLY A 119 15.88 0.46 1.66
C GLY A 119 15.54 0.64 3.12
N THR A 120 14.76 1.66 3.43
CA THR A 120 14.22 1.87 4.78
C THR A 120 12.81 1.29 4.85
N PRO A 121 12.57 0.26 5.67
CA PRO A 121 11.22 -0.27 5.86
C PRO A 121 10.40 0.69 6.75
N TYR A 122 9.21 1.01 6.29
CA TYR A 122 8.20 1.77 7.03
C TYR A 122 7.09 0.81 7.44
N ILE A 123 6.93 0.64 8.74
CA ILE A 123 5.91 -0.22 9.32
C ILE A 123 4.75 0.66 9.75
N TYR A 124 3.59 0.45 9.12
CA TYR A 124 2.39 1.17 9.51
C TYR A 124 1.84 0.59 10.82
N GLU A 125 1.31 1.46 11.69
CA GLU A 125 0.77 1.06 12.99
C GLU A 125 -0.19 -0.15 12.88
N GLY A 126 0.08 -1.21 13.67
CA GLY A 126 -0.65 -2.47 13.64
C GLY A 126 -0.19 -3.48 12.59
N GLU A 127 0.66 -3.09 11.63
CA GLU A 127 1.23 -4.04 10.66
C GLU A 127 2.12 -5.06 11.36
N GLU A 128 2.87 -4.66 12.39
CA GLU A 128 3.68 -5.52 13.26
C GLU A 128 2.87 -6.55 14.04
N LEU A 129 1.59 -6.29 14.27
CA LEU A 129 0.63 -7.22 14.90
C LEU A 129 -0.11 -8.09 13.89
N GLY A 130 0.08 -7.84 12.60
CA GLY A 130 -0.70 -8.47 11.54
C GLY A 130 -2.18 -8.07 11.61
N MET A 131 -2.47 -6.79 11.88
CA MET A 131 -3.85 -6.27 11.83
C MET A 131 -4.45 -6.48 10.45
N THR A 132 -5.73 -6.84 10.44
CA THR A 132 -6.53 -7.08 9.23
C THR A 132 -7.34 -5.85 8.84
N ASN A 133 -7.98 -5.89 7.67
CA ASN A 133 -9.00 -4.94 7.28
C ASN A 133 -10.15 -4.89 8.30
N ALA A 134 -10.90 -3.81 8.30
CA ALA A 134 -12.00 -3.57 9.24
C ALA A 134 -13.21 -4.51 9.05
N HIS A 135 -13.29 -5.23 7.91
CA HIS A 135 -14.41 -6.13 7.56
C HIS A 135 -15.78 -5.46 7.59
N PHE A 136 -15.85 -4.19 7.16
CA PHE A 136 -17.11 -3.47 7.04
C PHE A 136 -18.06 -4.12 6.03
N THR A 137 -19.33 -4.24 6.41
CA THR A 137 -20.37 -4.91 5.62
C THR A 137 -21.40 -3.95 5.04
N GLU A 138 -21.44 -2.70 5.53
CA GLU A 138 -22.41 -1.70 5.14
C GLU A 138 -21.74 -0.38 4.75
N LEU A 139 -22.27 0.30 3.74
CA LEU A 139 -21.74 1.59 3.27
C LEU A 139 -21.69 2.64 4.40
N GLY A 140 -22.65 2.63 5.30
CA GLY A 140 -22.72 3.56 6.44
C GLY A 140 -21.58 3.46 7.45
N GLN A 141 -20.76 2.40 7.39
CA GLN A 141 -19.59 2.22 8.24
C GLN A 141 -18.35 2.95 7.69
N TYR A 142 -18.34 3.25 6.37
CA TYR A 142 -17.26 4.00 5.74
C TYR A 142 -17.37 5.50 6.04
N ARG A 143 -16.23 6.15 6.20
CA ARG A 143 -16.08 7.60 6.44
C ARG A 143 -15.30 8.29 5.34
N ASP A 144 -14.51 7.54 4.59
CA ASP A 144 -13.72 8.07 3.49
C ASP A 144 -14.61 8.56 2.34
N LEU A 145 -14.48 9.84 2.02
CA LEU A 145 -15.25 10.47 0.94
C LEU A 145 -14.98 9.84 -0.43
N GLU A 146 -13.76 9.33 -0.67
CA GLU A 146 -13.45 8.65 -1.91
C GLU A 146 -14.30 7.38 -2.07
N ALA A 147 -14.41 6.57 -1.00
CA ALA A 147 -15.23 5.36 -0.97
C ALA A 147 -16.72 5.66 -1.19
N ILE A 148 -17.24 6.63 -0.44
CA ILE A 148 -18.65 7.04 -0.50
C ILE A 148 -19.01 7.61 -1.89
N ASN A 149 -18.16 8.48 -2.43
CA ASN A 149 -18.39 9.09 -3.75
C ASN A 149 -18.26 8.06 -4.86
N ALA A 150 -17.29 7.13 -4.77
CA ALA A 150 -17.16 6.06 -5.75
C ALA A 150 -18.39 5.13 -5.76
N TYR A 151 -18.93 4.78 -4.58
CA TYR A 151 -20.15 4.00 -4.50
C TYR A 151 -21.33 4.74 -5.17
N ARG A 152 -21.55 6.01 -4.81
CA ARG A 152 -22.60 6.83 -5.43
C ARG A 152 -22.46 6.88 -6.94
N GLN A 153 -21.29 7.24 -7.42
CA GLN A 153 -21.03 7.40 -8.86
C GLN A 153 -21.22 6.10 -9.64
N ARG A 154 -20.66 4.97 -9.15
CA ARG A 154 -20.63 3.72 -9.92
C ARG A 154 -21.91 2.89 -9.77
N VAL A 155 -22.51 2.88 -8.57
CA VAL A 155 -23.69 2.06 -8.28
C VAL A 155 -24.99 2.82 -8.51
N GLU A 156 -25.12 4.04 -7.98
CA GLU A 156 -26.38 4.78 -8.00
C GLU A 156 -26.58 5.57 -9.29
N GLU A 157 -25.55 6.31 -9.73
CA GLU A 157 -25.63 7.22 -10.89
C GLU A 157 -25.34 6.49 -12.20
N ALA A 158 -24.09 6.03 -12.40
CA ALA A 158 -23.67 5.40 -13.66
C ALA A 158 -24.18 3.96 -13.82
N ARG A 159 -24.51 3.27 -12.73
CA ARG A 159 -24.97 1.88 -12.69
C ARG A 159 -24.07 0.92 -13.47
N CYS A 160 -22.76 1.18 -13.45
CA CYS A 160 -21.75 0.37 -14.12
C CYS A 160 -21.18 -0.76 -13.24
N GLN A 161 -21.53 -0.77 -11.95
CA GLN A 161 -21.10 -1.81 -11.00
C GLN A 161 -22.26 -2.15 -10.05
N SER A 162 -22.42 -3.43 -9.68
CA SER A 162 -23.42 -3.81 -8.68
C SER A 162 -23.01 -3.35 -7.27
N SER A 163 -23.99 -3.15 -6.39
CA SER A 163 -23.75 -2.83 -4.99
C SER A 163 -22.87 -3.88 -4.32
N GLU A 164 -23.13 -5.16 -4.55
CA GLU A 164 -22.36 -6.28 -4.01
C GLU A 164 -20.90 -6.22 -4.44
N SER A 165 -20.63 -6.05 -5.74
CA SER A 165 -19.28 -5.94 -6.29
C SER A 165 -18.54 -4.71 -5.75
N MET A 166 -19.23 -3.56 -5.65
CA MET A 166 -18.62 -2.35 -5.10
C MET A 166 -18.31 -2.48 -3.61
N MET A 167 -19.21 -3.08 -2.82
CA MET A 167 -18.97 -3.35 -1.40
C MET A 167 -17.81 -4.32 -1.19
N ALA A 168 -17.67 -5.34 -2.04
CA ALA A 168 -16.51 -6.24 -2.00
C ALA A 168 -15.20 -5.50 -2.31
N ALA A 169 -15.20 -4.60 -3.29
CA ALA A 169 -14.03 -3.75 -3.59
C ALA A 169 -13.70 -2.81 -2.42
N LEU A 170 -14.69 -2.18 -1.80
CA LEU A 170 -14.50 -1.33 -0.61
C LEU A 170 -13.92 -2.12 0.57
N ALA A 171 -14.44 -3.31 0.83
CA ALA A 171 -13.93 -4.18 1.90
C ALA A 171 -12.48 -4.64 1.66
N LEU A 172 -12.07 -4.78 0.39
CA LEU A 172 -10.72 -5.20 0.04
C LEU A 172 -9.72 -4.04 0.05
N ILE A 173 -10.05 -2.90 -0.61
CA ILE A 173 -9.08 -1.83 -0.90
C ILE A 173 -9.46 -0.44 -0.39
N GLY A 174 -10.59 -0.29 0.30
CA GLY A 174 -10.99 1.01 0.87
C GLY A 174 -10.01 1.47 1.96
N ARG A 175 -9.71 2.77 1.99
CA ARG A 175 -8.75 3.38 2.94
C ARG A 175 -9.17 3.24 4.41
N ASP A 176 -10.47 3.25 4.69
CA ASP A 176 -10.99 3.10 6.07
C ASP A 176 -10.59 1.77 6.71
N ASN A 177 -10.27 0.74 5.91
CA ASN A 177 -9.78 -0.54 6.41
C ASN A 177 -8.49 -0.43 7.25
N SER A 178 -7.65 0.56 6.98
CA SER A 178 -6.41 0.80 7.71
C SER A 178 -6.50 1.94 8.72
N ARG A 179 -7.67 2.59 8.84
CA ARG A 179 -7.88 3.76 9.71
C ARG A 179 -8.64 3.40 10.99
N THR A 180 -8.61 2.14 11.38
CA THR A 180 -9.12 1.67 12.67
C THR A 180 -8.10 1.93 13.77
N PRO A 181 -8.54 2.11 15.03
CA PRO A 181 -7.61 2.25 16.15
C PRO A 181 -6.65 1.07 16.28
N MET A 182 -5.43 1.35 16.71
CA MET A 182 -4.44 0.32 17.04
C MET A 182 -4.98 -0.63 18.10
N GLN A 183 -4.78 -1.93 17.90
CA GLN A 183 -5.16 -2.97 18.87
C GLN A 183 -4.02 -3.20 19.84
N TRP A 184 -4.06 -2.56 21.02
CA TRP A 184 -3.02 -2.65 22.05
C TRP A 184 -3.11 -3.92 22.89
N ASP A 185 -4.30 -4.49 23.00
CA ASP A 185 -4.60 -5.72 23.71
C ASP A 185 -5.73 -6.49 23.02
N ALA A 186 -6.00 -7.73 23.45
CA ALA A 186 -7.00 -8.62 22.86
C ALA A 186 -8.43 -8.29 23.35
#